data_60ea0fb3fe807d02a4ac908aa7e13370
#
_entry.id   60ea0fb3fe807d02a4ac908aa7e13370
#
_cell.length_a   1.000
_cell.length_b   1.000
_cell.length_c   1.000
_cell.angle_alpha   90.00
_cell.angle_beta   90.00
_cell.angle_gamma   90.00
#
_symmetry.space_group_name_H-M   'P 1'
#
loop_
_entity.id
_entity.type
_entity.pdbx_description
1 polymer ?
#
loop_
_entity_poly.entity_id
_entity_poly.type
_entity_poly.pdbx_seq_one_letter_code
_entity_poly.pdbx_strand_id
1 'polypeptide(L)'
;AGIEGLVHVSEMDWTNKNIHPGKIAQLGDEVEVMILEIDEDRRRLSLGMKQCKSNPWAEFSETHKKGDKVSGPIKSITDFGIFIGLDGGIDGLIHLSDISWDKTGEEAIRNFKKGDELEALIVAIDVEKERISLGLKQLSGDNFTGFTKANDKGSFIKGTVKSADGSSILVTLADQVEGTVDISE
;
A
#
# COMPACT_ATOMS: atom_id res chain seq x y z
N ALA A 1 -45.60 17.55 -0.25
CA ALA A 1 -44.34 18.32 -0.14
C ALA A 1 -43.21 17.31 0.13
N GLY A 2 -42.36 17.10 -0.87
CA GLY A 2 -41.24 16.15 -0.76
C GLY A 2 -40.09 16.75 0.06
N ILE A 3 -39.39 15.89 0.76
CA ILE A 3 -38.08 16.20 1.36
C ILE A 3 -37.04 15.87 0.31
N GLU A 4 -36.09 16.77 0.09
CA GLU A 4 -35.02 16.60 -0.86
C GLU A 4 -33.69 16.37 -0.13
N GLY A 5 -32.91 15.43 -0.61
CA GLY A 5 -31.57 15.16 -0.12
C GLY A 5 -30.56 15.20 -1.24
N LEU A 6 -29.32 15.51 -0.92
CA LEU A 6 -28.21 15.57 -1.86
C LEU A 6 -27.26 14.39 -1.64
N VAL A 7 -26.96 13.67 -2.73
CA VAL A 7 -25.85 12.71 -2.78
C VAL A 7 -24.67 13.37 -3.48
N HIS A 8 -23.58 13.60 -2.75
CA HIS A 8 -22.35 14.11 -3.36
C HIS A 8 -21.68 13.02 -4.21
N VAL A 9 -20.95 13.40 -5.26
CA VAL A 9 -20.28 12.48 -6.19
C VAL A 9 -19.36 11.51 -5.46
N SER A 10 -18.64 11.96 -4.42
CA SER A 10 -17.76 11.12 -3.60
C SER A 10 -18.49 10.06 -2.77
N GLU A 11 -19.82 10.20 -2.61
CA GLU A 11 -20.68 9.28 -1.85
C GLU A 11 -21.49 8.34 -2.75
N MET A 12 -21.24 8.36 -4.06
CA MET A 12 -21.96 7.53 -5.03
C MET A 12 -21.29 6.17 -5.27
N ASP A 13 -19.97 6.11 -5.22
CA ASP A 13 -19.19 4.89 -5.48
C ASP A 13 -17.97 4.80 -4.58
N TRP A 14 -17.59 3.58 -4.18
CA TRP A 14 -16.43 3.31 -3.33
C TRP A 14 -15.10 3.50 -4.07
N THR A 15 -15.03 3.06 -5.31
CA THR A 15 -13.78 3.00 -6.06
C THR A 15 -13.58 4.19 -6.99
N ASN A 16 -14.66 4.80 -7.47
CA ASN A 16 -14.62 5.92 -8.41
C ASN A 16 -15.24 7.17 -7.80
N LYS A 17 -14.43 7.97 -7.11
CA LYS A 17 -14.85 9.21 -6.42
C LYS A 17 -15.29 10.34 -7.35
N ASN A 18 -15.01 10.23 -8.65
CA ASN A 18 -15.36 11.23 -9.67
C ASN A 18 -16.31 10.66 -10.72
N ILE A 19 -17.11 9.67 -10.35
CA ILE A 19 -18.07 9.07 -11.28
C ILE A 19 -19.14 10.09 -11.68
N HIS A 20 -19.48 10.11 -12.98
CA HIS A 20 -20.55 10.97 -13.46
C HIS A 20 -21.90 10.46 -12.93
N PRO A 21 -22.72 11.30 -12.23
CA PRO A 21 -23.99 10.87 -11.63
C PRO A 21 -24.92 10.15 -12.60
N GLY A 22 -25.01 10.60 -13.84
CA GLY A 22 -25.84 9.99 -14.87
C GLY A 22 -25.44 8.58 -15.32
N LYS A 23 -24.28 8.05 -14.83
CA LYS A 23 -23.91 6.64 -15.02
C LYS A 23 -24.46 5.73 -13.94
N ILE A 24 -24.80 6.29 -12.79
CA ILE A 24 -25.32 5.53 -11.64
C ILE A 24 -26.84 5.61 -11.59
N ALA A 25 -27.41 6.77 -11.83
CA ALA A 25 -28.85 7.00 -11.75
C ALA A 25 -29.31 8.02 -12.78
N GLN A 26 -30.51 7.83 -13.29
CA GLN A 26 -31.18 8.73 -14.23
C GLN A 26 -32.40 9.38 -13.56
N LEU A 27 -32.89 10.47 -14.15
CA LEU A 27 -34.09 11.13 -13.65
C LEU A 27 -35.28 10.16 -13.67
N GLY A 28 -35.88 9.98 -12.49
CA GLY A 28 -37.00 9.08 -12.29
C GLY A 28 -36.65 7.70 -11.75
N ASP A 29 -35.35 7.38 -11.61
CA ASP A 29 -34.94 6.12 -11.02
C ASP A 29 -35.17 6.12 -9.50
N GLU A 30 -35.56 4.98 -8.98
CA GLU A 30 -35.59 4.73 -7.53
C GLU A 30 -34.24 4.22 -7.09
N VAL A 31 -33.64 4.87 -6.09
CA VAL A 31 -32.32 4.52 -5.56
C VAL A 31 -32.36 4.36 -4.04
N GLU A 32 -31.58 3.41 -3.54
CA GLU A 32 -31.38 3.27 -2.10
C GLU A 32 -30.26 4.21 -1.64
N VAL A 33 -30.53 4.93 -0.56
CA VAL A 33 -29.59 5.89 0.02
C VAL A 33 -29.57 5.78 1.54
N MET A 34 -28.40 6.05 2.11
CA MET A 34 -28.22 6.18 3.55
C MET A 34 -28.17 7.64 3.93
N ILE A 35 -28.85 8.03 5.00
CA ILE A 35 -28.76 9.37 5.55
C ILE A 35 -27.44 9.50 6.30
N LEU A 36 -26.57 10.40 5.86
CA LEU A 36 -25.27 10.66 6.45
C LEU A 36 -25.34 11.80 7.48
N GLU A 37 -26.07 12.87 7.14
CA GLU A 37 -26.20 14.06 7.98
C GLU A 37 -27.55 14.72 7.78
N ILE A 38 -28.10 15.25 8.85
CA ILE A 38 -29.35 16.03 8.85
C ILE A 38 -29.01 17.44 9.36
N ASP A 39 -29.15 18.42 8.49
CA ASP A 39 -29.02 19.85 8.83
C ASP A 39 -30.44 20.44 8.96
N GLU A 40 -30.92 20.52 10.18
CA GLU A 40 -32.28 21.02 10.48
C GLU A 40 -32.40 22.52 10.20
N ASP A 41 -31.35 23.31 10.44
CA ASP A 41 -31.35 24.76 10.24
C ASP A 41 -31.45 25.10 8.77
N ARG A 42 -30.76 24.38 7.92
CA ARG A 42 -30.75 24.55 6.45
C ARG A 42 -31.79 23.67 5.75
N ARG A 43 -32.47 22.79 6.48
CA ARG A 43 -33.41 21.80 5.95
C ARG A 43 -32.78 20.95 4.83
N ARG A 44 -31.57 20.49 5.03
CA ARG A 44 -30.81 19.67 4.07
C ARG A 44 -30.49 18.29 4.64
N LEU A 45 -30.58 17.29 3.77
CA LEU A 45 -30.12 15.93 4.05
C LEU A 45 -28.94 15.63 3.18
N SER A 46 -27.84 15.23 3.80
CA SER A 46 -26.71 14.62 3.10
C SER A 46 -26.91 13.12 3.04
N LEU A 47 -26.87 12.57 1.84
CA LEU A 47 -27.16 11.17 1.56
C LEU A 47 -25.94 10.50 0.92
N GLY A 48 -25.82 9.19 1.13
CA GLY A 48 -24.81 8.35 0.49
C GLY A 48 -25.43 7.15 -0.18
N MET A 49 -24.94 6.78 -1.35
CA MET A 49 -25.35 5.59 -2.09
C MET A 49 -24.36 4.45 -1.91
N LYS A 50 -23.04 4.75 -1.82
CA LYS A 50 -21.99 3.75 -1.66
C LYS A 50 -22.16 2.93 -0.38
N GLN A 51 -22.68 3.52 0.69
CA GLN A 51 -22.92 2.87 1.97
C GLN A 51 -23.99 1.77 1.91
N CYS A 52 -24.87 1.80 0.91
CA CYS A 52 -25.85 0.74 0.64
C CYS A 52 -25.22 -0.48 -0.07
N LYS A 53 -23.99 -0.33 -0.57
CA LYS A 53 -23.20 -1.40 -1.18
C LYS A 53 -22.12 -1.85 -0.20
N SER A 54 -21.67 -3.10 -0.35
CA SER A 54 -20.53 -3.60 0.42
C SER A 54 -19.28 -2.72 0.19
N ASN A 55 -18.53 -2.49 1.24
CA ASN A 55 -17.28 -1.75 1.18
C ASN A 55 -16.16 -2.67 0.67
N PRO A 56 -15.56 -2.42 -0.51
CA PRO A 56 -14.54 -3.29 -1.07
C PRO A 56 -13.30 -3.42 -0.18
N TRP A 57 -12.94 -2.39 0.58
CA TRP A 57 -11.83 -2.45 1.55
C TRP A 57 -12.17 -3.34 2.75
N ALA A 58 -13.42 -3.35 3.20
CA ALA A 58 -13.87 -4.24 4.26
C ALA A 58 -13.85 -5.70 3.80
N GLU A 59 -14.41 -5.99 2.62
CA GLU A 59 -14.38 -7.33 2.01
C GLU A 59 -12.93 -7.81 1.80
N PHE A 60 -12.06 -6.94 1.32
CA PHE A 60 -10.65 -7.26 1.16
C PHE A 60 -9.97 -7.55 2.50
N SER A 61 -10.30 -6.82 3.56
CA SER A 61 -9.75 -7.05 4.91
C SER A 61 -10.22 -8.35 5.56
N GLU A 62 -11.39 -8.86 5.15
CA GLU A 62 -11.90 -10.15 5.61
C GLU A 62 -11.20 -11.34 4.92
N THR A 63 -10.86 -11.16 3.64
CA THR A 63 -10.22 -12.20 2.82
C THR A 63 -8.69 -12.19 2.92
N HIS A 64 -8.10 -11.03 3.18
CA HIS A 64 -6.65 -10.83 3.24
C HIS A 64 -6.22 -10.22 4.57
N LYS A 65 -5.07 -10.64 5.06
CA LYS A 65 -4.47 -10.15 6.31
C LYS A 65 -3.12 -9.51 6.07
N LYS A 66 -2.68 -8.73 7.06
CA LYS A 66 -1.30 -8.24 7.09
C LYS A 66 -0.33 -9.43 6.98
N GLY A 67 0.58 -9.35 6.02
CA GLY A 67 1.54 -10.41 5.73
C GLY A 67 1.17 -11.31 4.55
N ASP A 68 -0.05 -11.19 4.01
CA ASP A 68 -0.45 -11.92 2.82
C ASP A 68 0.18 -11.32 1.57
N LYS A 69 0.45 -12.18 0.59
CA LYS A 69 0.96 -11.77 -0.72
C LYS A 69 -0.20 -11.47 -1.65
N VAL A 70 -0.07 -10.36 -2.35
CA VAL A 70 -1.01 -9.95 -3.40
C VAL A 70 -0.24 -9.55 -4.65
N SER A 71 -0.86 -9.73 -5.81
CA SER A 71 -0.28 -9.32 -7.08
C SER A 71 -1.29 -8.50 -7.86
N GLY A 72 -0.79 -7.62 -8.71
CA GLY A 72 -1.62 -6.84 -9.58
C GLY A 72 -0.82 -5.94 -10.51
N PRO A 73 -1.48 -5.39 -11.54
CA PRO A 73 -0.81 -4.51 -12.48
C PRO A 73 -0.53 -3.13 -11.87
N ILE A 74 0.60 -2.57 -12.21
CA ILE A 74 0.96 -1.20 -11.85
C ILE A 74 0.04 -0.23 -12.60
N LYS A 75 -0.81 0.48 -11.85
CA LYS A 75 -1.73 1.50 -12.39
C LYS A 75 -1.04 2.82 -12.63
N SER A 76 -0.24 3.26 -11.67
CA SER A 76 0.53 4.50 -11.76
C SER A 76 1.77 4.45 -10.89
N ILE A 77 2.77 5.21 -11.30
CA ILE A 77 4.01 5.42 -10.58
C ILE A 77 4.12 6.91 -10.29
N THR A 78 4.31 7.25 -9.04
CA THR A 78 4.44 8.63 -8.55
C THR A 78 5.76 8.81 -7.83
N ASP A 79 6.12 10.04 -7.53
CA ASP A 79 7.32 10.42 -6.78
C ASP A 79 7.33 9.95 -5.31
N PHE A 80 6.19 9.51 -4.77
CA PHE A 80 6.07 8.97 -3.41
C PHE A 80 5.78 7.47 -3.33
N GLY A 81 5.49 6.80 -4.46
CA GLY A 81 5.24 5.36 -4.48
C GLY A 81 4.60 4.82 -5.75
N ILE A 82 4.30 3.53 -5.71
CA ILE A 82 3.70 2.77 -6.81
C ILE A 82 2.28 2.38 -6.43
N PHE A 83 1.31 2.67 -7.30
CA PHE A 83 -0.06 2.20 -7.17
C PHE A 83 -0.28 0.93 -7.97
N ILE A 84 -0.78 -0.10 -7.30
CA ILE A 84 -1.11 -1.41 -7.87
C ILE A 84 -2.61 -1.62 -7.81
N GLY A 85 -3.19 -2.11 -8.90
CA GLY A 85 -4.59 -2.55 -8.92
C GLY A 85 -4.75 -3.90 -8.24
N LEU A 86 -5.62 -3.96 -7.23
CA LEU A 86 -5.96 -5.18 -6.51
C LEU A 86 -7.36 -5.67 -6.90
N ASP A 87 -7.69 -6.89 -6.48
CA ASP A 87 -9.02 -7.45 -6.68
C ASP A 87 -10.09 -6.58 -5.99
N GLY A 88 -11.30 -6.55 -6.54
CA GLY A 88 -12.38 -5.69 -6.05
C GLY A 88 -12.33 -4.24 -6.54
N GLY A 89 -11.40 -3.90 -7.45
CA GLY A 89 -11.27 -2.56 -8.03
C GLY A 89 -10.64 -1.53 -7.11
N ILE A 90 -10.02 -1.98 -6.01
CA ILE A 90 -9.28 -1.15 -5.05
C ILE A 90 -7.83 -1.01 -5.45
N ASP A 91 -7.17 0.02 -4.95
CA ASP A 91 -5.77 0.29 -5.23
C ASP A 91 -4.92 0.12 -3.98
N GLY A 92 -3.81 -0.60 -4.12
CA GLY A 92 -2.77 -0.69 -3.11
C GLY A 92 -1.64 0.29 -3.40
N LEU A 93 -1.06 0.87 -2.37
CA LEU A 93 0.08 1.77 -2.44
C LEU A 93 1.33 1.12 -1.85
N ILE A 94 2.39 1.06 -2.64
CA ILE A 94 3.74 0.75 -2.17
C ILE A 94 4.48 2.08 -2.01
N HIS A 95 4.77 2.46 -0.77
CA HIS A 95 5.55 3.66 -0.49
C HIS A 95 7.00 3.46 -0.96
N LEU A 96 7.68 4.55 -1.34
CA LEU A 96 9.10 4.52 -1.79
C LEU A 96 10.01 3.77 -0.83
N SER A 97 9.84 3.99 0.47
CA SER A 97 10.61 3.34 1.53
C SER A 97 10.38 1.82 1.64
N ASP A 98 9.31 1.31 1.02
CA ASP A 98 8.91 -0.10 1.07
C ASP A 98 9.19 -0.86 -0.23
N ILE A 99 9.90 -0.24 -1.19
CA ILE A 99 10.26 -0.85 -2.47
C ILE A 99 11.53 -1.68 -2.35
N SER A 100 12.58 -1.14 -1.76
CA SER A 100 13.88 -1.79 -1.65
C SER A 100 14.56 -1.50 -0.31
N TRP A 101 15.40 -2.43 0.14
CA TRP A 101 16.30 -2.25 1.28
C TRP A 101 17.59 -1.51 0.91
N ASP A 102 18.06 -1.68 -0.35
CA ASP A 102 19.41 -1.28 -0.77
C ASP A 102 19.46 -0.02 -1.61
N LYS A 103 18.37 0.26 -2.33
CA LYS A 103 18.28 1.39 -3.24
C LYS A 103 17.39 2.47 -2.68
N THR A 104 17.72 3.71 -2.98
CA THR A 104 16.78 4.80 -2.74
C THR A 104 15.48 4.49 -3.49
N GLY A 105 14.34 4.81 -2.88
CA GLY A 105 13.04 4.53 -3.49
C GLY A 105 12.92 5.10 -4.91
N GLU A 106 13.54 6.26 -5.17
CA GLU A 106 13.58 6.90 -6.48
C GLU A 106 14.34 6.10 -7.55
N GLU A 107 15.43 5.44 -7.16
CA GLU A 107 16.18 4.56 -8.07
C GLU A 107 15.44 3.25 -8.32
N ALA A 108 14.80 2.71 -7.28
CA ALA A 108 14.04 1.48 -7.36
C ALA A 108 12.83 1.61 -8.28
N ILE A 109 12.14 2.75 -8.25
CA ILE A 109 10.98 3.04 -9.11
C ILE A 109 11.32 2.96 -10.60
N ARG A 110 12.52 3.37 -11.00
CA ARG A 110 12.93 3.39 -12.43
C ARG A 110 12.92 2.01 -13.09
N ASN A 111 12.96 0.95 -12.30
CA ASN A 111 12.92 -0.43 -12.78
C ASN A 111 11.50 -0.91 -13.12
N PHE A 112 10.48 -0.17 -12.73
CA PHE A 112 9.09 -0.55 -12.91
C PHE A 112 8.40 0.31 -13.96
N LYS A 113 7.45 -0.28 -14.68
CA LYS A 113 6.66 0.40 -15.71
C LYS A 113 5.18 0.24 -15.42
N LYS A 114 4.40 1.22 -15.85
CA LYS A 114 2.94 1.13 -15.82
C LYS A 114 2.47 -0.06 -16.66
N GLY A 115 1.65 -0.92 -16.08
CA GLY A 115 1.13 -2.12 -16.71
C GLY A 115 1.91 -3.41 -16.36
N ASP A 116 3.08 -3.29 -15.72
CA ASP A 116 3.80 -4.47 -15.24
C ASP A 116 3.03 -5.10 -14.07
N GLU A 117 2.99 -6.42 -14.04
CA GLU A 117 2.43 -7.16 -12.91
C GLU A 117 3.46 -7.20 -11.78
N LEU A 118 3.04 -6.82 -10.59
CA LEU A 118 3.90 -6.74 -9.43
C LEU A 118 3.30 -7.49 -8.25
N GLU A 119 4.10 -8.35 -7.64
CA GLU A 119 3.75 -9.04 -6.40
C GLU A 119 4.25 -8.21 -5.21
N ALA A 120 3.39 -8.03 -4.21
CA ALA A 120 3.71 -7.28 -3.01
C ALA A 120 3.09 -7.93 -1.77
N LEU A 121 3.59 -7.56 -0.59
CA LEU A 121 3.10 -8.06 0.68
C LEU A 121 2.27 -7.00 1.39
N ILE A 122 1.14 -7.38 1.97
CA ILE A 122 0.27 -6.45 2.69
C ILE A 122 0.95 -6.03 4.00
N VAL A 123 1.26 -4.75 4.11
CA VAL A 123 1.83 -4.13 5.32
C VAL A 123 0.75 -3.66 6.27
N ALA A 124 -0.29 -3.02 5.74
CA ALA A 124 -1.43 -2.54 6.50
C ALA A 124 -2.68 -2.40 5.63
N ILE A 125 -3.84 -2.61 6.24
CA ILE A 125 -5.15 -2.37 5.63
C ILE A 125 -5.87 -1.34 6.49
N ASP A 126 -6.23 -0.22 5.92
CA ASP A 126 -6.98 0.85 6.57
C ASP A 126 -8.31 1.06 5.83
N VAL A 127 -9.36 0.44 6.36
CA VAL A 127 -10.70 0.45 5.77
C VAL A 127 -11.31 1.86 5.85
N GLU A 128 -11.03 2.60 6.94
CA GLU A 128 -11.59 3.93 7.15
C GLU A 128 -11.00 4.96 6.19
N LYS A 129 -9.68 4.85 5.94
CA LYS A 129 -8.99 5.72 4.98
C LYS A 129 -9.03 5.21 3.55
N GLU A 130 -9.67 4.07 3.32
CA GLU A 130 -9.76 3.44 2.01
C GLU A 130 -8.38 3.23 1.37
N ARG A 131 -7.44 2.69 2.17
CA ARG A 131 -6.04 2.48 1.76
C ARG A 131 -5.54 1.11 2.13
N ILE A 132 -4.77 0.53 1.21
CA ILE A 132 -4.00 -0.68 1.45
C ILE A 132 -2.54 -0.33 1.22
N SER A 133 -1.74 -0.48 2.27
CA SER A 133 -0.30 -0.28 2.21
C SER A 133 0.38 -1.61 1.90
N LEU A 134 1.20 -1.60 0.87
CA LEU A 134 1.93 -2.76 0.38
C LEU A 134 3.44 -2.52 0.49
N GLY A 135 4.21 -3.60 0.53
CA GLY A 135 5.66 -3.55 0.54
C GLY A 135 6.27 -4.63 -0.35
N LEU A 136 7.31 -4.27 -1.09
CA LEU A 136 8.10 -5.19 -1.90
C LEU A 136 9.28 -5.75 -1.12
N LYS A 137 9.97 -4.91 -0.36
CA LYS A 137 11.14 -5.28 0.41
C LYS A 137 10.84 -6.43 1.38
N GLN A 138 9.62 -6.49 1.91
CA GLN A 138 9.17 -7.54 2.81
C GLN A 138 9.03 -8.92 2.12
N LEU A 139 8.85 -8.95 0.79
CA LEU A 139 8.82 -10.19 -0.01
C LEU A 139 10.18 -10.88 -0.09
N SER A 140 11.24 -10.07 -0.29
CA SER A 140 12.60 -10.59 -0.39
C SER A 140 13.20 -11.04 0.95
N GLY A 141 12.48 -10.75 2.05
CA GLY A 141 13.02 -10.93 3.40
C GLY A 141 14.12 -9.92 3.69
N ASP A 142 14.27 -9.56 4.94
CA ASP A 142 15.45 -8.82 5.38
C ASP A 142 16.62 -9.79 5.46
N ASN A 143 17.54 -9.73 4.49
CA ASN A 143 18.75 -10.56 4.45
C ASN A 143 19.55 -10.45 5.75
N PHE A 144 19.53 -9.26 6.36
CA PHE A 144 20.18 -9.03 7.65
C PHE A 144 19.50 -9.84 8.78
N THR A 145 18.17 -9.77 8.90
CA THR A 145 17.43 -10.54 9.90
C THR A 145 17.55 -12.06 9.67
N GLY A 146 17.56 -12.50 8.42
CA GLY A 146 17.81 -13.90 8.06
C GLY A 146 19.20 -14.34 8.48
N PHE A 147 20.20 -13.51 8.20
CA PHE A 147 21.59 -13.77 8.54
C PHE A 147 21.81 -13.79 10.06
N THR A 148 21.25 -12.83 10.82
CA THR A 148 21.40 -12.78 12.28
C THR A 148 20.68 -13.91 13.01
N LYS A 149 19.58 -14.42 12.46
CA LYS A 149 18.93 -15.64 12.99
C LYS A 149 19.72 -16.91 12.77
N ALA A 150 20.50 -16.97 11.68
CA ALA A 150 21.36 -18.11 11.37
C ALA A 150 22.73 -18.02 12.06
N ASN A 151 23.14 -16.83 12.50
CA ASN A 151 24.46 -16.57 13.10
C ASN A 151 24.29 -15.72 14.37
N ASP A 152 24.23 -16.36 15.50
CA ASP A 152 24.15 -15.71 16.80
C ASP A 152 25.48 -15.06 17.19
N LYS A 153 25.41 -14.16 18.21
CA LYS A 153 26.62 -13.54 18.78
C LYS A 153 27.62 -14.61 19.24
N GLY A 154 28.83 -14.54 18.71
CA GLY A 154 29.90 -15.49 18.97
C GLY A 154 30.10 -16.53 17.87
N SER A 155 29.29 -16.52 16.80
CA SER A 155 29.48 -17.38 15.65
C SER A 155 30.68 -16.94 14.80
N PHE A 156 31.41 -17.91 14.26
CA PHE A 156 32.51 -17.66 13.32
C PHE A 156 31.97 -17.68 11.88
N ILE A 157 32.14 -16.58 11.18
CA ILE A 157 31.69 -16.42 9.81
C ILE A 157 32.84 -15.98 8.91
N LYS A 158 32.75 -16.33 7.64
CA LYS A 158 33.68 -15.87 6.61
C LYS A 158 33.08 -14.70 5.85
N GLY A 159 33.87 -13.68 5.62
CA GLY A 159 33.46 -12.52 4.83
C GLY A 159 34.59 -12.10 3.87
N THR A 160 34.21 -11.28 2.89
CA THR A 160 35.14 -10.68 1.92
C THR A 160 35.34 -9.21 2.26
N VAL A 161 36.58 -8.77 2.38
CA VAL A 161 36.90 -7.37 2.63
C VAL A 161 36.46 -6.52 1.43
N LYS A 162 35.59 -5.55 1.66
CA LYS A 162 35.08 -4.62 0.65
C LYS A 162 35.90 -3.33 0.62
N SER A 163 36.24 -2.81 1.77
CA SER A 163 37.11 -1.64 1.93
C SER A 163 37.83 -1.69 3.28
N ALA A 164 38.96 -1.04 3.35
CA ALA A 164 39.74 -0.90 4.57
C ALA A 164 40.18 0.56 4.71
N ASP A 165 39.84 1.15 5.85
CA ASP A 165 40.28 2.48 6.26
C ASP A 165 41.32 2.39 7.37
N GLY A 166 41.94 3.51 7.75
CA GLY A 166 42.94 3.52 8.82
C GLY A 166 42.44 3.15 10.23
N SER A 167 41.13 3.01 10.42
CA SER A 167 40.49 2.70 11.71
C SER A 167 39.53 1.52 11.69
N SER A 168 39.07 1.08 10.52
CA SER A 168 38.11 -0.02 10.38
C SER A 168 38.20 -0.75 9.04
N ILE A 169 37.69 -1.97 9.00
CA ILE A 169 37.57 -2.79 7.80
C ILE A 169 36.08 -3.09 7.58
N LEU A 170 35.59 -2.79 6.39
CA LEU A 170 34.24 -3.17 5.96
C LEU A 170 34.29 -4.51 5.26
N VAL A 171 33.52 -5.46 5.77
CA VAL A 171 33.50 -6.85 5.29
C VAL A 171 32.10 -7.20 4.80
N THR A 172 31.99 -7.73 3.60
CA THR A 172 30.75 -8.32 3.10
C THR A 172 30.63 -9.76 3.62
N LEU A 173 29.58 -10.04 4.36
CA LEU A 173 29.34 -11.31 5.05
C LEU A 173 28.39 -12.23 4.27
N ALA A 174 27.36 -11.64 3.65
CA ALA A 174 26.39 -12.31 2.79
C ALA A 174 25.88 -11.32 1.76
N ASP A 175 24.98 -11.77 0.88
CA ASP A 175 24.34 -10.89 -0.07
C ASP A 175 23.62 -9.74 0.68
N GLN A 176 24.07 -8.51 0.48
CA GLN A 176 23.55 -7.30 1.11
C GLN A 176 23.72 -7.22 2.66
N VAL A 177 24.58 -8.04 3.23
CA VAL A 177 24.92 -7.97 4.66
C VAL A 177 26.39 -7.62 4.80
N GLU A 178 26.65 -6.47 5.41
CA GLU A 178 27.99 -5.94 5.65
C GLU A 178 28.22 -5.80 7.15
N GLY A 179 29.45 -6.03 7.58
CA GLY A 179 29.91 -5.84 8.95
C GLY A 179 31.18 -5.00 8.98
N THR A 180 31.33 -4.20 10.03
CA THR A 180 32.53 -3.41 10.28
C THR A 180 33.35 -4.03 11.39
N VAL A 181 34.66 -4.15 11.18
CA VAL A 181 35.63 -4.58 12.18
C VAL A 181 36.53 -3.39 12.51
N ASP A 182 36.51 -2.94 13.75
CA ASP A 182 37.37 -1.86 14.23
C ASP A 182 38.76 -2.37 14.56
N ILE A 183 39.79 -1.56 14.33
CA ILE A 183 41.20 -1.93 14.58
C ILE A 183 41.48 -2.19 16.07
N SER A 184 40.59 -1.71 16.96
CA SER A 184 40.70 -1.92 18.41
C SER A 184 40.18 -3.29 18.89
N GLU A 185 39.61 -4.10 17.98
CA GLU A 185 39.17 -5.48 18.20
C GLU A 185 39.97 -6.44 17.35
#